data_1fb132bd80a4f0bef5464f881f15dbdc
#
_entry.id   1fb132bd80a4f0bef5464f881f15dbdc
#
_cell.length_a   1.000
_cell.length_b   1.000
_cell.length_c   1.000
_cell.angle_alpha   90.00
_cell.angle_beta   90.00
_cell.angle_gamma   90.00
#
_symmetry.space_group_name_H-M   'P 1'
#
loop_
_entity.id
_entity.type
_entity.pdbx_description
1 polymer ?
#
loop_
_entity_poly.entity_id
_entity_poly.type
_entity_poly.pdbx_seq_one_letter_code
_entity_poly.pdbx_strand_id
1 'polypeptide(L)' 'MPQEIIEVPITGKILSVNVKPGDKVKEGDTLCILESMKMENPILAPVDGTISQVGVNADQVVSPGETIATIDY' A
#
# COMPACT_ATOMS: atom_id res chain seq x y z
N MET A 1 -3.66 12.63 -15.66
CA MET A 1 -2.40 12.05 -15.18
C MET A 1 -2.60 10.59 -14.88
N PRO A 2 -1.65 9.71 -15.25
CA PRO A 2 -1.80 8.31 -14.94
C PRO A 2 -1.82 8.05 -13.44
N GLN A 3 -2.56 7.02 -13.05
CA GLN A 3 -2.63 6.58 -11.65
C GLN A 3 -2.38 5.10 -11.58
N GLU A 4 -1.67 4.69 -10.55
CA GLU A 4 -1.47 3.29 -10.22
C GLU A 4 -2.21 3.00 -8.93
N ILE A 5 -3.16 2.09 -8.96
CA ILE A 5 -3.93 1.68 -7.78
C ILE A 5 -3.28 0.43 -7.22
N ILE A 6 -2.86 0.51 -5.96
CA ILE A 6 -2.21 -0.61 -5.28
C ILE A 6 -3.27 -1.32 -4.45
N GLU A 7 -3.53 -2.58 -4.78
CA GLU A 7 -4.57 -3.37 -4.12
C GLU A 7 -3.99 -4.42 -3.20
N VAL A 8 -4.76 -4.81 -2.20
CA VAL A 8 -4.41 -5.91 -1.31
C VAL A 8 -4.38 -7.20 -2.11
N PRO A 9 -3.25 -7.96 -2.09
CA PRO A 9 -3.13 -9.18 -2.88
C PRO A 9 -3.68 -10.43 -2.19
N ILE A 10 -3.69 -10.44 -0.86
CA ILE A 10 -4.13 -11.58 -0.06
C ILE A 10 -4.79 -11.07 1.21
N THR A 11 -5.65 -11.90 1.81
CA THR A 11 -6.27 -11.57 3.10
C THR A 11 -5.19 -11.49 4.18
N GLY A 12 -5.27 -10.47 5.02
CA GLY A 12 -4.32 -10.31 6.11
C GLY A 12 -4.61 -9.08 6.95
N LYS A 13 -3.64 -8.71 7.77
CA LYS A 13 -3.74 -7.56 8.66
C LYS A 13 -2.65 -6.56 8.31
N ILE A 14 -3.00 -5.30 8.24
CA ILE A 14 -2.03 -4.21 8.02
C ILE A 14 -1.28 -3.99 9.34
N LEU A 15 0.02 -4.23 9.34
CA LEU A 15 0.85 -4.00 10.53
C LEU A 15 1.27 -2.55 10.64
N SER A 16 1.62 -1.93 9.51
CA SER A 16 2.03 -0.53 9.49
C SER A 16 1.71 0.08 8.13
N VAL A 17 1.47 1.38 8.12
CA VAL A 17 1.30 2.16 6.90
C VAL A 17 2.43 3.19 6.89
N ASN A 18 3.28 3.13 5.87
CA ASN A 18 4.53 3.88 5.83
C ASN A 18 4.46 5.13 4.97
N VAL A 19 3.30 5.41 4.38
CA VAL A 19 3.10 6.57 3.51
C VAL A 19 1.80 7.28 3.87
N LYS A 20 1.68 8.52 3.42
CA LYS A 20 0.48 9.34 3.60
C LYS A 20 0.25 10.14 2.32
N PRO A 21 -0.97 10.65 2.09
CA PRO A 21 -1.24 11.50 0.93
C PRO A 21 -0.24 12.66 0.86
N GLY A 22 0.30 12.89 -0.33
CA GLY A 22 1.30 13.91 -0.56
C GLY A 22 2.73 13.41 -0.54
N ASP A 23 2.99 12.21 -0.03
CA ASP A 23 4.34 11.64 0.01
C ASP A 23 4.80 11.28 -1.40
N LYS A 24 6.08 11.53 -1.66
CA LYS A 24 6.71 11.09 -2.89
C LYS A 24 7.34 9.73 -2.65
N VAL A 25 7.15 8.82 -3.58
CA VAL A 25 7.69 7.46 -3.51
C VAL A 25 8.46 7.13 -4.76
N LYS A 26 9.35 6.15 -4.63
CA LYS A 26 10.09 5.59 -5.75
C LYS A 26 9.77 4.12 -5.85
N GLU A 27 9.91 3.57 -7.05
CA GLU A 27 9.73 2.14 -7.27
C GLU A 27 10.55 1.36 -6.24
N GLY A 28 9.91 0.40 -5.57
CA GLY A 28 10.55 -0.41 -4.54
C GLY A 28 10.39 0.13 -3.12
N ASP A 29 9.88 1.35 -2.94
CA ASP A 29 9.63 1.87 -1.60
C ASP A 29 8.49 1.08 -0.95
N THR A 30 8.61 0.84 0.35
CA THR A 30 7.58 0.11 1.10
C THR A 30 6.41 1.03 1.43
N LEU A 31 5.23 0.69 0.95
CA LEU A 31 4.00 1.46 1.20
C LEU A 31 3.38 1.05 2.54
N CYS A 32 3.30 -0.25 2.79
CA CYS A 32 2.78 -0.78 4.04
C CYS A 32 3.32 -2.20 4.25
N ILE A 33 3.11 -2.73 5.45
CA ILE A 33 3.45 -4.11 5.78
C ILE A 33 2.16 -4.86 6.02
N LEU A 34 1.96 -5.95 5.29
CA LEU A 34 0.79 -6.81 5.42
C LEU A 34 1.21 -8.13 6.03
N GLU A 35 0.59 -8.50 7.16
CA GLU A 35 0.81 -9.81 7.77
C GLU A 35 -0.23 -10.79 7.24
N SER A 36 0.24 -11.93 6.71
CA SER A 36 -0.63 -13.01 6.26
C SER A 36 0.08 -14.31 6.55
N MET A 37 -0.64 -15.27 7.12
CA MET A 37 -0.11 -16.59 7.44
C MET A 37 1.16 -16.53 8.30
N LYS A 38 1.17 -15.61 9.29
CA LYS A 38 2.27 -15.39 10.22
C LYS A 38 3.55 -14.88 9.55
N MET A 39 3.44 -14.37 8.32
CA MET A 39 4.57 -13.80 7.59
C MET A 39 4.29 -12.33 7.29
N GLU A 40 5.31 -11.51 7.39
CA GLU A 40 5.22 -10.10 7.02
C GLU A 40 5.54 -9.95 5.55
N ASN A 41 4.67 -9.27 4.83
CA ASN A 41 4.81 -9.06 3.39
C ASN A 41 4.83 -7.54 3.14
N PRO A 42 5.97 -6.98 2.75
CA PRO A 42 6.00 -5.56 2.40
C PRO A 42 5.29 -5.36 1.06
N ILE A 43 4.44 -4.34 1.00
CA ILE A 43 3.79 -3.95 -0.23
C ILE A 43 4.59 -2.78 -0.80
N LEU A 44 5.13 -2.96 -1.98
CA LEU A 44 6.08 -2.02 -2.58
C LEU A 44 5.43 -1.18 -3.65
N ALA A 45 5.95 0.04 -3.83
CA ALA A 45 5.52 0.90 -4.92
C ALA A 45 6.04 0.31 -6.25
N PRO A 46 5.16 0.12 -7.24
CA PRO A 46 5.59 -0.39 -8.54
C PRO A 46 6.10 0.69 -9.47
N VAL A 47 5.92 1.95 -9.12
CA VAL A 47 6.32 3.11 -9.94
C VAL A 47 6.76 4.25 -9.04
N ASP A 48 7.52 5.18 -9.62
CA ASP A 48 7.81 6.46 -8.97
C ASP A 48 6.59 7.35 -9.08
N GLY A 49 6.30 8.13 -8.06
CA GLY A 49 5.17 9.05 -8.13
C GLY A 49 4.86 9.68 -6.78
N THR A 50 3.64 10.20 -6.67
CA THR A 50 3.16 10.86 -5.46
C THR A 50 1.91 10.12 -4.97
N ILE A 51 1.86 9.85 -3.66
CA ILE A 51 0.68 9.22 -3.05
C ILE A 51 -0.46 10.23 -3.08
N SER A 52 -1.58 9.87 -3.73
CA SER A 52 -2.76 10.72 -3.76
C SER A 52 -3.79 10.29 -2.72
N GLN A 53 -3.87 8.98 -2.43
CA GLN A 53 -4.81 8.45 -1.45
C GLN A 53 -4.19 7.27 -0.74
N VAL A 54 -4.56 7.08 0.54
CA VAL A 54 -4.25 5.89 1.33
C VAL A 54 -5.58 5.35 1.85
N GLY A 55 -5.89 4.09 1.53
CA GLY A 55 -7.17 3.48 1.83
C GLY A 55 -7.19 2.52 3.00
N VAL A 56 -6.05 2.35 3.70
CA VAL A 56 -5.95 1.41 4.81
C VAL A 56 -5.30 2.07 6.02
N ASN A 57 -5.51 1.46 7.18
CA ASN A 57 -4.93 1.92 8.45
C ASN A 57 -4.20 0.75 9.11
N ALA A 58 -3.24 1.08 9.99
CA ALA A 58 -2.57 0.09 10.82
C ALA A 58 -3.60 -0.69 11.63
N ASP A 59 -3.36 -1.97 11.82
CA ASP A 59 -4.20 -2.91 12.56
C ASP A 59 -5.53 -3.27 11.88
N GLN A 60 -5.74 -2.80 10.66
CA GLN A 60 -6.95 -3.12 9.90
C GLN A 60 -6.80 -4.50 9.24
N VAL A 61 -7.86 -5.32 9.31
CA VAL A 61 -7.94 -6.57 8.56
C VAL A 61 -8.46 -6.24 7.18
N VAL A 62 -7.80 -6.75 6.15
CA VAL A 62 -8.12 -6.44 4.76
C VAL A 62 -8.28 -7.69 3.93
N SER A 63 -9.00 -7.56 2.82
CA SER A 63 -9.26 -8.64 1.86
C SER A 63 -8.76 -8.26 0.47
N PRO A 64 -8.49 -9.25 -0.39
CA PRO A 64 -8.02 -8.96 -1.76
C PRO A 64 -8.95 -8.00 -2.48
N GLY A 65 -8.36 -7.08 -3.22
CA GLY A 65 -9.09 -6.09 -3.99
C GLY A 65 -9.33 -4.77 -3.28
N GLU A 66 -9.13 -4.71 -1.95
CA GLU A 66 -9.22 -3.42 -1.26
C GLU A 66 -8.02 -2.55 -1.65
N THR A 67 -8.25 -1.25 -1.78
CA THR A 67 -7.21 -0.31 -2.19
C THR A 67 -6.31 0.03 -1.01
N ILE A 68 -5.01 -0.19 -1.17
CA ILE A 68 -4.01 0.23 -0.19
C ILE A 68 -3.69 1.70 -0.39
N ALA A 69 -3.34 2.07 -1.60
CA ALA A 69 -2.93 3.45 -1.92
C ALA A 69 -3.07 3.68 -3.42
N THR A 70 -3.10 4.94 -3.80
CA THR A 70 -3.08 5.36 -5.20
C THR A 70 -1.87 6.25 -5.42
N ILE A 71 -1.12 5.98 -6.48
CA ILE A 71 0.07 6.74 -6.85
C ILE A 71 -0.22 7.47 -8.15
N ASP A 72 -0.03 8.80 -8.13
CA ASP A 72 -0.09 9.62 -9.34
C ASP A 72 1.32 9.69 -9.94
N TYR A 73 1.43 9.49 -11.26
CA TYR A 73 2.75 9.53 -11.91
C TYR A 73 2.70 10.05 -13.33
#